data_0d5077f5455006cc1d40d971f0238e20
#
_entry.id   0d5077f5455006cc1d40d971f0238e20
#
_cell.length_a   1.000
_cell.length_b   1.000
_cell.length_c   1.000
_cell.angle_alpha   90.00
_cell.angle_beta   90.00
_cell.angle_gamma   90.00
#
_symmetry.space_group_name_H-M   'P 1'
#
loop_
_entity.id
_entity.type
_entity.pdbx_description
1 polymer ?
#
loop_
_entity_poly.entity_id
_entity_poly.type
_entity_poly.pdbx_seq_one_letter_code
_entity_poly.pdbx_strand_id
1 'polypeptide(L)'
;MSAFQAYRLALHSEQKASAFYDEALEPIDKPHVKALFEELREEEAEHVNMLVKIIAKLPKSAEVELEDEDYDPNRPSRDSFEV
;
A
#
# COMPACT_ATOMS: atom_id res chain seq x y z
N MET A 1 -7.91 13.04 -0.75
CA MET A 1 -7.51 11.72 -1.30
C MET A 1 -8.62 10.73 -1.04
N SER A 2 -9.02 10.01 -2.07
CA SER A 2 -10.06 9.01 -1.92
C SER A 2 -9.50 7.75 -1.28
N ALA A 3 -10.40 6.87 -0.85
CA ALA A 3 -9.97 5.59 -0.30
C ALA A 3 -9.19 4.81 -1.35
N PHE A 4 -9.64 4.84 -2.59
CA PHE A 4 -8.96 4.13 -3.65
C PHE A 4 -7.55 4.66 -3.84
N GLN A 5 -7.38 5.96 -3.81
CA GLN A 5 -6.05 6.55 -3.93
C GLN A 5 -5.15 6.13 -2.78
N ALA A 6 -5.70 6.15 -1.58
CA ALA A 6 -4.93 5.79 -0.40
C ALA A 6 -4.45 4.36 -0.48
N TYR A 7 -5.34 3.45 -0.89
CA TYR A 7 -4.94 2.05 -0.99
C TYR A 7 -3.93 1.84 -2.11
N ARG A 8 -4.08 2.55 -3.23
CA ARG A 8 -3.13 2.43 -4.31
C ARG A 8 -1.76 2.94 -3.88
N LEU A 9 -1.74 4.01 -3.12
CA LEU A 9 -0.49 4.57 -2.63
C LEU A 9 0.18 3.58 -1.66
N ALA A 10 -0.62 3.00 -0.78
CA ALA A 10 -0.10 2.01 0.16
C ALA A 10 0.45 0.80 -0.59
N LEU A 11 -0.27 0.34 -1.61
CA LEU A 11 0.20 -0.80 -2.39
C LEU A 11 1.54 -0.49 -3.04
N HIS A 12 1.67 0.69 -3.60
CA HIS A 12 2.92 1.08 -4.24
C HIS A 12 4.08 1.07 -3.24
N SER A 13 3.84 1.59 -2.03
CA SER A 13 4.85 1.59 -0.99
C SER A 13 5.27 0.19 -0.58
N GLU A 14 4.29 -0.71 -0.45
CA GLU A 14 4.61 -2.07 -0.05
C GLU A 14 5.38 -2.80 -1.16
N GLN A 15 5.04 -2.52 -2.40
CA GLN A 15 5.77 -3.13 -3.50
C GLN A 15 7.20 -2.65 -3.55
N LYS A 16 7.43 -1.39 -3.25
CA LYS A 16 8.79 -0.87 -3.20
C LYS A 16 9.56 -1.49 -2.06
N ALA A 17 8.93 -1.69 -0.91
CA ALA A 17 9.59 -2.32 0.21
C ALA A 17 9.93 -3.76 -0.12
N SER A 18 9.04 -4.47 -0.79
CA SER A 18 9.30 -5.84 -1.17
C SER A 18 10.51 -5.93 -2.09
N ALA A 19 10.59 -5.04 -3.07
CA ALA A 19 11.72 -5.00 -3.99
C ALA A 19 13.01 -4.68 -3.24
N PHE A 20 12.92 -3.81 -2.26
CA PHE A 20 14.09 -3.46 -1.46
C PHE A 20 14.64 -4.70 -0.75
N TYR A 21 13.75 -5.50 -0.14
CA TYR A 21 14.21 -6.69 0.57
C TYR A 21 14.76 -7.74 -0.39
N ASP A 22 14.17 -7.87 -1.58
CA ASP A 22 14.69 -8.79 -2.57
C ASP A 22 16.13 -8.44 -2.94
N GLU A 23 16.38 -7.16 -3.17
CA GLU A 23 17.71 -6.73 -3.55
C GLU A 23 18.69 -6.80 -2.40
N ALA A 24 18.22 -6.49 -1.20
CA ALA A 24 19.09 -6.50 -0.04
C ALA A 24 19.51 -7.90 0.36
N LEU A 25 18.69 -8.90 0.04
CA LEU A 25 19.01 -10.27 0.42
C LEU A 25 20.24 -10.81 -0.25
N GLU A 26 20.47 -10.39 -1.48
CA GLU A 26 21.54 -11.01 -2.27
C GLU A 26 22.92 -10.88 -1.64
N PRO A 27 23.33 -9.71 -1.15
CA PRO A 27 24.65 -9.58 -0.56
C PRO A 27 24.76 -10.06 0.88
N ILE A 28 23.65 -10.44 1.50
CA ILE A 28 23.69 -10.84 2.91
C ILE A 28 24.20 -12.26 3.02
N ASP A 29 25.29 -12.45 3.76
CA ASP A 29 25.83 -13.78 3.93
C ASP A 29 25.72 -14.31 5.35
N LYS A 30 25.28 -13.52 6.29
CA LYS A 30 25.11 -14.00 7.66
C LYS A 30 23.74 -14.63 7.80
N PRO A 31 23.70 -15.92 8.19
CA PRO A 31 22.42 -16.65 8.14
C PRO A 31 21.30 -16.02 8.95
N HIS A 32 21.58 -15.52 10.15
CA HIS A 32 20.49 -14.99 10.96
C HIS A 32 20.01 -13.64 10.43
N VAL A 33 20.88 -12.87 9.80
CA VAL A 33 20.46 -11.62 9.19
C VAL A 33 19.64 -11.91 7.94
N LYS A 34 20.09 -12.90 7.17
CA LYS A 34 19.38 -13.30 5.97
C LYS A 34 17.99 -13.80 6.31
N ALA A 35 17.88 -14.60 7.38
CA ALA A 35 16.59 -15.12 7.80
C ALA A 35 15.64 -13.98 8.19
N LEU A 36 16.14 -12.95 8.86
CA LEU A 36 15.31 -11.83 9.23
C LEU A 36 14.81 -11.10 7.99
N PHE A 37 15.67 -10.87 7.02
CA PHE A 37 15.26 -10.17 5.81
C PHE A 37 14.28 -11.00 4.99
N GLU A 38 14.43 -12.32 4.99
CA GLU A 38 13.46 -13.17 4.33
C GLU A 38 12.10 -13.08 4.97
N GLU A 39 12.08 -13.01 6.29
CA GLU A 39 10.84 -12.88 7.00
C GLU A 39 10.17 -11.53 6.71
N LEU A 40 10.96 -10.47 6.68
CA LEU A 40 10.43 -9.15 6.36
C LEU A 40 9.87 -9.12 4.95
N ARG A 41 10.57 -9.79 4.01
CA ARG A 41 10.08 -9.85 2.65
C ARG A 41 8.74 -10.57 2.57
N GLU A 42 8.59 -11.65 3.33
CA GLU A 42 7.35 -12.39 3.33
C GLU A 42 6.22 -11.57 3.90
N GLU A 43 6.50 -10.77 4.93
CA GLU A 43 5.49 -9.91 5.51
C GLU A 43 5.02 -8.87 4.51
N GLU A 44 5.96 -8.32 3.73
CA GLU A 44 5.56 -7.34 2.73
C GLU A 44 4.72 -7.99 1.63
N ALA A 45 5.04 -9.22 1.28
CA ALA A 45 4.25 -9.93 0.27
C ALA A 45 2.81 -10.14 0.75
N GLU A 46 2.65 -10.42 2.05
CA GLU A 46 1.32 -10.59 2.61
C GLU A 46 0.55 -9.27 2.59
N HIS A 47 1.25 -8.17 2.90
CA HIS A 47 0.62 -6.86 2.87
C HIS A 47 0.18 -6.51 1.46
N VAL A 48 1.01 -6.82 0.47
CA VAL A 48 0.65 -6.57 -0.92
C VAL A 48 -0.61 -7.35 -1.28
N ASN A 49 -0.65 -8.63 -0.92
CA ASN A 49 -1.82 -9.45 -1.22
C ASN A 49 -3.08 -8.91 -0.56
N MET A 50 -2.95 -8.46 0.68
CA MET A 50 -4.09 -7.91 1.39
C MET A 50 -4.60 -6.65 0.68
N LEU A 51 -3.69 -5.77 0.30
CA LEU A 51 -4.08 -4.53 -0.36
C LEU A 51 -4.70 -4.79 -1.73
N VAL A 52 -4.15 -5.73 -2.47
CA VAL A 52 -4.73 -6.09 -3.77
C VAL A 52 -6.16 -6.56 -3.59
N LYS A 53 -6.41 -7.38 -2.56
CA LYS A 53 -7.75 -7.89 -2.33
C LYS A 53 -8.70 -6.77 -1.91
N ILE A 54 -8.23 -5.84 -1.10
CA ILE A 54 -9.07 -4.73 -0.69
C ILE A 54 -9.43 -3.88 -1.89
N ILE A 55 -8.44 -3.56 -2.72
CA ILE A 55 -8.69 -2.73 -3.89
C ILE A 55 -9.67 -3.41 -4.84
N ALA A 56 -9.53 -4.71 -4.99
CA ALA A 56 -10.42 -5.45 -5.89
C ALA A 56 -11.87 -5.43 -5.43
N LYS A 57 -12.08 -5.24 -4.14
CA LYS A 57 -13.43 -5.23 -3.58
C LYS A 57 -14.02 -3.84 -3.48
N LEU A 58 -13.26 -2.81 -3.78
CA LEU A 58 -13.80 -1.47 -3.74
C LEU A 58 -14.80 -1.28 -4.88
N PRO A 59 -15.87 -0.53 -4.62
CA PRO A 59 -16.85 -0.30 -5.68
C PRO A 59 -16.27 0.62 -6.75
N LYS A 60 -16.83 0.56 -7.93
CA LYS A 60 -16.40 1.41 -9.01
C LYS A 60 -16.47 2.87 -8.65
N SER A 61 -17.40 3.23 -7.77
CA SER A 61 -17.53 4.62 -7.36
C SER A 61 -16.26 5.11 -6.66
N ALA A 62 -15.51 4.22 -6.05
CA ALA A 62 -14.26 4.62 -5.40
C ALA A 62 -13.23 5.07 -6.41
N GLU A 63 -13.25 4.48 -7.61
CA GLU A 63 -12.33 4.90 -8.66
C GLU A 63 -12.72 6.26 -9.20
N VAL A 64 -14.01 6.52 -9.29
CA VAL A 64 -14.48 7.80 -9.76
C VAL A 64 -14.01 8.92 -8.83
N GLU A 65 -13.93 8.62 -7.55
CA GLU A 65 -13.48 9.61 -6.60
C GLU A 65 -12.07 10.12 -6.90
N LEU A 66 -11.30 9.33 -7.60
CA LEU A 66 -9.97 9.78 -7.96
C LEU A 66 -9.99 11.00 -8.82
N GLU A 67 -11.03 11.13 -9.60
CA GLU A 67 -11.09 12.21 -10.56
C GLU A 67 -12.00 13.31 -10.12
N ASP A 68 -12.29 13.35 -8.86
CA ASP A 68 -13.15 14.38 -8.33
C ASP A 68 -12.40 15.69 -8.33
N GLU A 69 -12.72 16.53 -9.25
CA GLU A 69 -12.05 17.81 -9.37
C GLU A 69 -12.57 18.81 -8.39
N ASP A 70 -13.62 18.45 -7.70
CA ASP A 70 -14.19 19.34 -6.72
C ASP A 70 -13.58 19.14 -5.36
N TYR A 71 -12.57 18.33 -5.25
CA TYR A 71 -11.96 18.13 -3.96
C TYR A 71 -11.43 19.46 -3.45
N ASP A 72 -11.83 19.81 -2.24
CA ASP A 72 -11.44 21.06 -1.63
C ASP A 72 -10.89 20.74 -0.25
N PRO A 73 -9.59 20.92 -0.05
CA PRO A 73 -9.01 20.60 1.26
C PRO A 73 -9.54 21.49 2.37
N ASN A 74 -10.18 22.61 2.01
CA ASN A 74 -10.77 23.48 3.03
C ASN A 74 -12.20 23.11 3.35
N ARG A 75 -12.76 22.19 2.62
CA ARG A 75 -14.12 21.78 2.89
C ARG A 75 -14.12 21.04 4.22
N PRO A 76 -14.90 21.49 5.14
CA PRO A 76 -14.88 20.84 6.44
C PRO A 76 -15.50 19.53 6.33
N SER A 77 -15.29 18.81 6.98
CA SER A 77 -16.04 17.83 7.27
C SER A 77 -16.17 16.64 6.52
N ARG A 78 -16.54 16.68 5.41
CA ARG A 78 -16.88 15.48 4.75
C ARG A 78 -15.83 14.42 4.98
N ASP A 79 -14.59 14.82 4.93
CA ASP A 79 -13.55 13.85 5.02
C ASP A 79 -13.26 13.43 6.40
N SER A 80 -13.47 14.30 7.33
CA SER A 80 -12.96 13.99 8.61
C SER A 80 -13.83 13.04 9.34
N PHE A 81 -15.10 13.05 9.09
CA PHE A 81 -15.87 12.21 9.93
C PHE A 81 -16.38 11.02 9.26
N GLU A 82 -16.10 10.91 8.03
CA GLU A 82 -16.52 9.72 7.39
C GLU A 82 -15.57 8.63 7.49
N VAL A 83 -14.50 8.86 8.14
CA VAL A 83 -13.55 7.77 8.25
C VAL A 83 -13.98 6.77 9.24
#